data_b76f4f537896ae27f4091c28d02c22da
#
_entry.id   b76f4f537896ae27f4091c28d02c22da
#
_cell.length_a   1.000
_cell.length_b   1.000
_cell.length_c   1.000
_cell.angle_alpha   90.00
_cell.angle_beta   90.00
_cell.angle_gamma   90.00
#
_symmetry.space_group_name_H-M   'P 1'
#
loop_
_entity.id
_entity.type
_entity.pdbx_description
1 polymer ?
#
loop_
_entity_poly.entity_id
_entity_poly.type
_entity_poly.pdbx_seq_one_letter_code
_entity_poly.pdbx_strand_id
1 'polypeptide(L)'
;MAIKVRFFASLRENTGLDHLEIAANDIVQQGIATAADVWTAATRGQPLPAQALCAINRDHAELGAAVNDGDEIAFFPPVTGG
;
A
#
# COMPACT_ATOMS: atom_id res chain seq x y z
N MET A 1 -8.92 1.42 -14.96
CA MET A 1 -8.81 2.00 -13.60
C MET A 1 -7.46 1.61 -13.00
N ALA A 2 -7.22 1.96 -11.76
CA ALA A 2 -5.95 1.68 -11.12
C ALA A 2 -6.15 1.65 -9.61
N ILE A 3 -5.18 1.05 -8.89
CA ILE A 3 -5.09 1.19 -7.45
C ILE A 3 -4.17 2.38 -7.18
N LYS A 4 -4.66 3.35 -6.43
CA LYS A 4 -3.85 4.50 -6.01
C LYS A 4 -3.16 4.15 -4.71
N VAL A 5 -1.84 4.37 -4.65
CA VAL A 5 -1.03 4.01 -3.48
C VAL A 5 -0.36 5.26 -2.95
N ARG A 6 -0.45 5.48 -1.65
CA ARG A 6 0.18 6.61 -0.97
C ARG A 6 1.06 6.13 0.18
N PHE A 7 2.16 6.82 0.39
CA PHE A 7 3.10 6.53 1.47
C PHE A 7 3.24 7.78 2.33
N PHE A 8 3.24 7.60 3.64
CA PHE A 8 3.30 8.73 4.58
C PHE A 8 4.48 8.61 5.53
N ALA A 9 4.96 9.76 5.99
CA ALA A 9 5.96 9.90 7.04
C ALA A 9 7.21 9.05 6.77
N SER A 10 7.65 8.26 7.74
CA SER A 10 8.88 7.48 7.60
C SER A 10 8.81 6.45 6.47
N LEU A 11 7.62 5.95 6.13
CA LEU A 11 7.50 5.02 5.01
C LEU A 11 7.77 5.70 3.68
N ARG A 12 7.37 6.96 3.54
CA ARG A 12 7.71 7.75 2.36
C ARG A 12 9.21 7.96 2.26
N GLU A 13 9.86 8.25 3.37
CA GLU A 13 11.30 8.45 3.40
C GLU A 13 12.06 7.16 3.11
N ASN A 14 11.63 6.05 3.71
CA ASN A 14 12.31 4.77 3.57
C ASN A 14 12.17 4.17 2.17
N THR A 15 11.03 4.34 1.53
CA THR A 15 10.79 3.80 0.19
C THR A 15 11.25 4.75 -0.91
N GLY A 16 11.36 6.03 -0.60
CA GLY A 16 11.59 7.04 -1.62
C GLY A 16 10.37 7.34 -2.47
N LEU A 17 9.21 6.85 -2.07
CA LEU A 17 7.96 6.98 -2.81
C LEU A 17 6.97 7.82 -2.03
N ASP A 18 6.27 8.72 -2.72
CA ASP A 18 5.22 9.54 -2.15
C ASP A 18 3.85 8.96 -2.51
N HIS A 19 3.64 8.77 -3.80
CA HIS A 19 2.43 8.15 -4.32
C HIS A 19 2.74 7.50 -5.67
N LEU A 20 1.90 6.55 -6.05
CA LEU A 20 1.96 5.94 -7.37
C LEU A 20 0.62 5.30 -7.68
N GLU A 21 0.46 4.84 -8.92
CA GLU A 21 -0.74 4.11 -9.33
C GLU A 21 -0.32 2.77 -9.93
N ILE A 22 -1.08 1.73 -9.60
CA ILE A 22 -0.89 0.41 -10.21
C ILE A 22 -2.01 0.22 -11.21
N ALA A 23 -1.65 0.11 -12.48
CA ALA A 23 -2.63 -0.03 -13.56
C ALA A 23 -3.40 -1.33 -13.44
N ALA A 24 -4.65 -1.33 -13.92
CA ALA A 24 -5.52 -2.51 -13.87
C ALA A 24 -4.84 -3.75 -14.46
N ASN A 25 -4.13 -3.59 -15.56
CA ASN A 25 -3.43 -4.68 -16.20
C ASN A 25 -2.37 -5.30 -15.29
N ASP A 26 -1.64 -4.47 -14.54
CA ASP A 26 -0.62 -4.94 -13.62
C ASP A 26 -1.23 -5.65 -12.41
N ILE A 27 -2.41 -5.21 -11.98
CA ILE A 27 -3.12 -5.87 -10.88
C ILE A 27 -3.36 -7.34 -11.25
N VAL A 28 -3.84 -7.58 -12.45
CA VAL A 28 -4.13 -8.93 -12.93
C VAL A 28 -2.85 -9.73 -13.13
N GLN A 29 -1.86 -9.15 -13.79
CA GLN A 29 -0.63 -9.86 -14.14
C GLN A 29 0.20 -10.22 -12.92
N GLN A 30 0.21 -9.37 -11.92
CA GLN A 30 1.00 -9.62 -10.70
C GLN A 30 0.21 -10.31 -9.61
N GLY A 31 -1.06 -10.59 -9.84
CA GLY A 31 -1.89 -11.27 -8.87
C GLY A 31 -2.11 -10.48 -7.59
N ILE A 32 -2.28 -9.17 -7.72
CA ILE A 32 -2.46 -8.29 -6.56
C ILE A 32 -3.87 -8.46 -6.02
N ALA A 33 -3.99 -8.96 -4.80
CA ALA A 33 -5.27 -9.23 -4.18
C ALA A 33 -5.43 -8.57 -2.81
N THR A 34 -4.32 -8.32 -2.10
CA THR A 34 -4.36 -7.79 -0.74
C THR A 34 -3.50 -6.55 -0.61
N ALA A 35 -3.65 -5.86 0.52
CA ALA A 35 -2.81 -4.69 0.83
C ALA A 35 -1.32 -5.05 0.84
N ALA A 36 -0.97 -6.21 1.39
CA ALA A 36 0.41 -6.67 1.39
C ALA A 36 0.94 -6.86 -0.04
N ASP A 37 0.11 -7.38 -0.94
CA ASP A 37 0.48 -7.51 -2.35
C ASP A 37 0.75 -6.16 -2.98
N VAL A 38 -0.06 -5.16 -2.64
CA VAL A 38 0.14 -3.79 -3.12
C VAL A 38 1.49 -3.24 -2.67
N TRP A 39 1.85 -3.46 -1.41
CA TRP A 39 3.15 -3.03 -0.90
C TRP A 39 4.29 -3.66 -1.71
N THR A 40 4.23 -4.97 -1.90
CA THR A 40 5.26 -5.69 -2.63
C THR A 40 5.42 -5.16 -4.06
N ALA A 41 4.29 -4.97 -4.74
CA ALA A 41 4.31 -4.46 -6.11
C ALA A 41 4.82 -3.02 -6.18
N ALA A 42 4.36 -2.16 -5.28
CA ALA A 42 4.72 -0.74 -5.29
C ALA A 42 6.18 -0.51 -4.93
N THR A 43 6.72 -1.31 -4.02
CA THR A 43 8.11 -1.14 -3.54
C THR A 43 9.10 -2.06 -4.22
N ARG A 44 8.65 -2.86 -5.17
CA ARG A 44 9.48 -3.85 -5.88
C ARG A 44 10.11 -4.85 -4.93
N GLY A 45 9.31 -5.34 -3.99
CA GLY A 45 9.73 -6.40 -3.10
C GLY A 45 10.47 -5.96 -1.85
N GLN A 46 10.45 -4.68 -1.51
CA GLN A 46 11.04 -4.25 -0.25
C GLN A 46 10.29 -4.89 0.93
N PRO A 47 11.00 -5.25 2.00
CA PRO A 47 10.34 -5.82 3.16
C PRO A 47 9.32 -4.86 3.76
N LEU A 48 8.16 -5.38 4.13
CA LEU A 48 7.15 -4.59 4.81
C LEU A 48 7.60 -4.37 6.25
N PRO A 49 7.67 -3.12 6.74
CA PRO A 49 8.01 -2.89 8.14
C PRO A 49 7.02 -3.57 9.07
N ALA A 50 7.52 -4.16 10.16
CA ALA A 50 6.72 -5.00 11.03
C ALA A 50 5.50 -4.28 11.63
N GLN A 51 5.59 -2.98 11.81
CA GLN A 51 4.53 -2.19 12.43
C GLN A 51 3.81 -1.27 11.44
N ALA A 52 4.02 -1.48 10.15
CA ALA A 52 3.35 -0.67 9.14
C ALA A 52 1.84 -0.89 9.20
N LEU A 53 1.11 0.20 9.03
CA LEU A 53 -0.35 0.20 9.01
C LEU A 53 -0.83 0.59 7.62
N CYS A 54 -2.06 0.25 7.30
CA CYS A 54 -2.65 0.68 6.05
C CYS A 54 -4.12 1.06 6.23
N ALA A 55 -4.60 1.86 5.29
CA ALA A 55 -6.00 2.21 5.18
C ALA A 55 -6.43 2.05 3.73
N ILE A 56 -7.58 1.45 3.51
CA ILE A 56 -8.15 1.27 2.18
C ILE A 56 -9.37 2.17 2.09
N ASN A 57 -9.35 3.09 1.13
CA ASN A 57 -10.41 4.08 0.96
C ASN A 57 -10.68 4.84 2.26
N ARG A 58 -9.59 5.19 2.96
CA ARG A 58 -9.60 5.96 4.22
C ARG A 58 -10.10 5.21 5.44
N ASP A 59 -10.35 3.91 5.30
CA ASP A 59 -10.72 3.07 6.44
C ASP A 59 -9.53 2.20 6.83
N HIS A 60 -9.25 2.14 8.12
CA HIS A 60 -8.20 1.25 8.62
C HIS A 60 -8.46 -0.17 8.17
N ALA A 61 -7.39 -0.83 7.73
CA ALA A 61 -7.47 -2.20 7.22
C ALA A 61 -6.24 -2.98 7.66
N GLU A 62 -6.36 -4.29 7.63
CA GLU A 62 -5.24 -5.18 7.88
C GLU A 62 -4.50 -5.43 6.57
N LEU A 63 -3.23 -5.82 6.68
CA LEU A 63 -2.40 -6.06 5.51
C LEU A 63 -2.92 -7.22 4.65
N GLY A 64 -3.68 -8.14 5.24
CA GLY A 64 -4.33 -9.21 4.51
C GLY A 64 -5.68 -8.84 3.90
N ALA A 65 -6.14 -7.61 4.08
CA ALA A 65 -7.44 -7.19 3.54
C ALA A 65 -7.43 -7.11 2.03
N ALA A 66 -8.56 -7.43 1.42
CA ALA A 66 -8.69 -7.41 -0.04
C ALA A 66 -8.65 -5.99 -0.60
N VAL A 67 -7.96 -5.84 -1.72
CA VAL A 67 -7.88 -4.57 -2.46
C VAL A 67 -8.36 -4.84 -3.87
N ASN A 68 -9.14 -3.92 -4.42
CA ASN A 68 -9.69 -4.05 -5.76
C ASN A 68 -9.29 -2.88 -6.64
N ASP A 69 -9.36 -3.10 -7.96
CA ASP A 69 -9.16 -2.03 -8.93
C ASP A 69 -10.10 -0.86 -8.61
N GLY A 70 -9.54 0.33 -8.59
CA GLY A 70 -10.27 1.55 -8.23
C GLY A 70 -10.12 1.97 -6.78
N ASP A 71 -9.53 1.11 -5.93
CA ASP A 71 -9.31 1.47 -4.53
C ASP A 71 -8.12 2.40 -4.36
N GLU A 72 -8.14 3.14 -3.25
CA GLU A 72 -7.00 3.92 -2.80
C GLU A 72 -6.48 3.29 -1.53
N ILE A 73 -5.18 3.04 -1.46
CA ILE A 73 -4.56 2.48 -0.27
C ILE A 73 -3.46 3.41 0.22
N ALA A 74 -3.40 3.62 1.52
CA ALA A 74 -2.36 4.41 2.17
C ALA A 74 -1.58 3.53 3.12
N PHE A 75 -0.26 3.67 3.10
CA PHE A 75 0.62 3.02 4.06
C PHE A 75 1.22 4.08 4.98
N PHE A 76 1.23 3.83 6.27
CA PHE A 76 1.75 4.78 7.24
C PHE A 76 2.36 4.06 8.43
N PRO A 77 3.31 4.71 9.13
CA PRO A 77 3.90 4.09 10.32
C PRO A 77 2.90 4.14 11.48
N PRO A 78 3.14 3.33 12.52
CA PRO A 78 2.26 3.37 13.69
C PRO A 78 2.30 4.76 14.32
N VAL A 79 1.14 5.18 14.82
CA VAL A 79 1.06 6.42 15.58
C VAL A 79 1.59 6.12 16.97
N THR A 80 2.80 6.59 17.25
CA THR A 80 3.32 6.48 18.59
C THR A 80 2.67 7.58 19.43
N GLY A 81 1.82 7.20 20.32
CA GLY A 81 1.15 8.11 21.20
C GLY A 81 2.16 8.87 22.02
N GLY A 82 2.18 10.03 21.83
CA GLY A 82 2.94 10.89 22.53
C GLY A 82 3.88 11.40 23.02
#